data_32b153198b3ab7e94914a1d8346b710c
#
_entry.id   32b153198b3ab7e94914a1d8346b710c
#
_cell.length_a   1.000
_cell.length_b   1.000
_cell.length_c   1.000
_cell.angle_alpha   90.00
_cell.angle_beta   90.00
_cell.angle_gamma   90.00
#
_symmetry.space_group_name_H-M   'P 1'
#
loop_
_entity.id
_entity.type
_entity.pdbx_description
1 polymer ?
#
loop_
_entity_poly.entity_id
_entity_poly.type
_entity_poly.pdbx_seq_one_letter_code
_entity_poly.pdbx_strand_id
1 'polypeptide(L)'
;MKIHLSTILAAMALLALGSPLFAASANDPTVELKALVAKIKADIQAGKTTEPALADDLKQFDVLLAEHKGDKTDAVAEILFMKATLYAEVFQDQAKSDELIKQLKSEFPDTHLVAALEQQEVVEAAAKKVQANLVAGAKFPDFAGKDLDGKPLSVANYHGKVVLIDFWATWCGPCRAEIPNVIATYKKYHGQGFEIIGVSLDDDRQKLLNYTKDNGMIWPQYFDGQGWSNKLAVQYGIEAIPATFLLDGNGVIIAKDLRGDDLSKAVAKALAKK
;
A
#
# COMPACT_ATOMS: atom_id res chain seq x y z
N MET A 1 8.57 -14.74 4.66
CA MET A 1 8.32 -13.56 3.83
C MET A 1 9.63 -12.79 3.74
N LYS A 2 10.21 -12.61 2.53
CA LYS A 2 11.49 -11.88 2.41
C LYS A 2 11.19 -10.40 2.52
N ILE A 3 11.65 -9.78 3.60
CA ILE A 3 11.53 -8.35 3.84
C ILE A 3 12.34 -7.64 2.74
N HIS A 4 11.68 -6.79 1.97
CA HIS A 4 12.38 -5.93 1.04
C HIS A 4 13.03 -4.78 1.83
N LEU A 5 14.36 -4.73 1.79
CA LEU A 5 15.21 -3.65 2.34
C LEU A 5 14.73 -2.23 1.95
N SER A 6 13.95 -2.14 0.86
CA SER A 6 13.36 -0.90 0.34
C SER A 6 12.23 -0.33 1.20
N THR A 7 11.47 -1.14 1.95
CA THR A 7 10.40 -0.67 2.86
C THR A 7 10.97 -0.04 4.13
N ILE A 8 12.04 -0.62 4.67
CA ILE A 8 12.80 -0.06 5.80
C ILE A 8 13.36 1.33 5.45
N LEU A 9 13.86 1.48 4.21
CA LEU A 9 14.39 2.75 3.70
C LEU A 9 13.32 3.83 3.48
N ALA A 10 12.08 3.46 3.16
CA ALA A 10 10.98 4.40 2.92
C ALA A 10 10.43 5.02 4.22
N ALA A 11 10.23 4.22 5.28
CA ALA A 11 9.80 4.73 6.59
C ALA A 11 10.82 5.69 7.20
N MET A 12 12.13 5.46 6.92
CA MET A 12 13.22 6.32 7.37
C MET A 12 13.48 7.53 6.44
N ALA A 13 12.84 7.64 5.28
CA ALA A 13 13.01 8.75 4.35
C ALA A 13 12.11 9.96 4.67
N LEU A 14 11.08 9.80 5.49
CA LEU A 14 10.18 10.88 5.93
C LEU A 14 10.89 11.95 6.80
N LEU A 15 12.06 11.64 7.37
CA LEU A 15 12.90 12.58 8.12
C LEU A 15 13.58 13.68 7.25
N ALA A 16 13.37 13.67 5.92
CA ALA A 16 14.14 14.56 5.01
C ALA A 16 13.39 15.79 4.51
N LEU A 17 12.14 16.02 4.88
CA LEU A 17 11.34 17.14 4.34
C LEU A 17 11.10 18.22 5.40
N GLY A 18 11.98 19.22 5.40
CA GLY A 18 11.57 20.61 5.60
C GLY A 18 11.56 21.16 7.01
N SER A 19 12.72 21.58 7.51
CA SER A 19 12.78 22.74 8.43
C SER A 19 13.83 23.74 7.94
N PRO A 20 13.57 25.08 8.04
CA PRO A 20 14.53 26.08 7.65
C PRO A 20 15.78 25.97 8.51
N LEU A 21 16.94 26.28 7.91
CA LEU A 21 18.25 26.32 8.55
C LEU A 21 18.25 27.34 9.73
N PHE A 22 17.83 26.90 10.90
CA PHE A 22 18.33 27.44 12.16
C PHE A 22 19.49 26.55 12.58
N ALA A 23 20.57 27.13 13.06
CA ALA A 23 21.72 26.41 13.59
C ALA A 23 21.22 25.45 14.68
N ALA A 24 21.16 24.15 14.36
CA ALA A 24 20.74 23.13 15.32
C ALA A 24 21.73 23.13 16.50
N SER A 25 21.22 23.20 17.72
CA SER A 25 22.02 23.04 18.92
C SER A 25 22.54 21.60 18.99
N ALA A 26 23.66 21.40 19.70
CA ALA A 26 24.22 20.04 19.88
C ALA A 26 23.25 19.08 20.60
N ASN A 27 22.20 19.59 21.25
CA ASN A 27 21.13 18.82 21.95
C ASN A 27 19.79 18.93 21.24
N ASP A 28 19.76 18.89 19.91
CA ASP A 28 18.51 18.81 19.14
C ASP A 28 18.11 17.34 18.96
N PRO A 29 16.96 16.90 19.49
CA PRO A 29 16.54 15.50 19.44
C PRO A 29 16.44 14.97 18.00
N THR A 30 16.13 15.83 17.03
CA THR A 30 16.08 15.44 15.61
C THR A 30 17.47 15.12 15.06
N VAL A 31 18.48 15.89 15.44
CA VAL A 31 19.88 15.68 15.00
C VAL A 31 20.44 14.39 15.61
N GLU A 32 20.21 14.20 16.90
CA GLU A 32 20.66 13.04 17.65
C GLU A 32 20.00 11.75 17.11
N LEU A 33 18.69 11.79 16.90
CA LEU A 33 17.95 10.66 16.31
C LEU A 33 18.46 10.33 14.90
N LYS A 34 18.70 11.34 14.05
CA LYS A 34 19.27 11.11 12.71
C LYS A 34 20.63 10.41 12.75
N ALA A 35 21.50 10.81 13.68
CA ALA A 35 22.79 10.18 13.86
C ALA A 35 22.65 8.71 14.29
N LEU A 36 21.78 8.43 15.28
CA LEU A 36 21.48 7.08 15.74
C LEU A 36 20.90 6.20 14.60
N VAL A 37 19.92 6.69 13.86
CA VAL A 37 19.30 5.99 12.73
C VAL A 37 20.33 5.69 11.64
N ALA A 38 21.24 6.61 11.34
CA ALA A 38 22.32 6.39 10.37
C ALA A 38 23.27 5.26 10.82
N LYS A 39 23.62 5.23 12.10
CA LYS A 39 24.43 4.16 12.70
C LYS A 39 23.72 2.81 12.61
N ILE A 40 22.46 2.72 13.03
CA ILE A 40 21.66 1.49 12.97
C ILE A 40 21.56 0.97 11.54
N LYS A 41 21.35 1.84 10.56
CA LYS A 41 21.34 1.46 9.13
C LYS A 41 22.65 0.80 8.70
N ALA A 42 23.80 1.35 9.10
CA ALA A 42 25.09 0.78 8.80
C ALA A 42 25.28 -0.60 9.47
N ASP A 43 24.84 -0.73 10.72
CA ASP A 43 24.90 -1.99 11.46
C ASP A 43 24.02 -3.08 10.85
N ILE A 44 22.79 -2.72 10.40
CA ILE A 44 21.89 -3.64 9.68
C ILE A 44 22.51 -4.07 8.33
N GLN A 45 23.12 -3.14 7.59
CA GLN A 45 23.83 -3.45 6.35
C GLN A 45 25.03 -4.37 6.56
N ALA A 46 25.66 -4.29 7.74
CA ALA A 46 26.72 -5.20 8.18
C ALA A 46 26.21 -6.56 8.69
N GLY A 47 24.89 -6.80 8.63
CA GLY A 47 24.28 -8.08 9.02
C GLY A 47 23.81 -8.17 10.48
N LYS A 48 23.86 -7.09 11.27
CA LYS A 48 23.35 -7.05 12.64
C LYS A 48 21.82 -6.84 12.59
N THR A 49 21.06 -7.93 12.64
CA THR A 49 19.59 -7.91 12.52
C THR A 49 18.87 -8.53 13.72
N THR A 50 19.58 -8.73 14.83
CA THR A 50 19.00 -9.31 16.06
C THR A 50 19.04 -8.30 17.20
N GLU A 51 18.09 -8.40 18.14
CA GLU A 51 18.04 -7.52 19.31
C GLU A 51 19.34 -7.51 20.12
N PRO A 52 20.01 -8.65 20.43
CA PRO A 52 21.30 -8.62 21.10
C PRO A 52 22.41 -7.94 20.31
N ALA A 53 22.38 -8.02 18.97
CA ALA A 53 23.41 -7.40 18.12
C ALA A 53 23.27 -5.87 18.03
N LEU A 54 22.08 -5.33 18.32
CA LEU A 54 21.75 -3.90 18.33
C LEU A 54 21.42 -3.40 19.76
N ALA A 55 21.83 -4.12 20.81
CA ALA A 55 21.49 -3.79 22.21
C ALA A 55 21.99 -2.39 22.62
N ASP A 56 23.18 -1.99 22.19
CA ASP A 56 23.72 -0.64 22.48
C ASP A 56 22.91 0.46 21.76
N ASP A 57 22.44 0.20 20.56
CA ASP A 57 21.59 1.14 19.80
C ASP A 57 20.22 1.26 20.44
N LEU A 58 19.63 0.17 20.89
CA LEU A 58 18.36 0.19 21.62
C LEU A 58 18.48 0.98 22.92
N LYS A 59 19.60 0.81 23.66
CA LYS A 59 19.87 1.60 24.85
C LYS A 59 20.03 3.09 24.54
N GLN A 60 20.58 3.44 23.36
CA GLN A 60 20.75 4.83 22.97
C GLN A 60 19.39 5.52 22.75
N PHE A 61 18.35 4.82 22.23
CA PHE A 61 16.99 5.37 22.20
C PHE A 61 16.49 5.74 23.61
N ASP A 62 16.77 4.89 24.61
CA ASP A 62 16.36 5.16 26.00
C ASP A 62 17.12 6.33 26.63
N VAL A 63 18.39 6.50 26.27
CA VAL A 63 19.21 7.64 26.68
C VAL A 63 18.61 8.92 26.10
N LEU A 64 18.35 8.97 24.78
CA LEU A 64 17.75 10.14 24.13
C LEU A 64 16.39 10.52 24.74
N LEU A 65 15.52 9.53 24.98
CA LEU A 65 14.24 9.78 25.65
C LEU A 65 14.38 10.32 27.05
N ALA A 66 15.43 9.87 27.78
CA ALA A 66 15.71 10.37 29.14
C ALA A 66 16.29 11.78 29.14
N GLU A 67 17.15 12.13 28.19
CA GLU A 67 17.73 13.46 28.02
C GLU A 67 16.70 14.50 27.68
N HIS A 68 15.66 14.13 26.90
CA HIS A 68 14.54 15.00 26.52
C HIS A 68 13.27 14.75 27.34
N LYS A 69 13.41 14.22 28.56
CA LYS A 69 12.30 13.92 29.45
C LYS A 69 11.49 15.19 29.76
N GLY A 70 10.19 15.14 29.40
CA GLY A 70 9.27 16.26 29.61
C GLY A 70 8.96 17.06 28.35
N ASP A 71 9.76 16.96 27.32
CA ASP A 71 9.49 17.57 26.02
C ASP A 71 8.44 16.76 25.26
N LYS A 72 7.24 17.32 25.09
CA LYS A 72 6.12 16.66 24.42
C LYS A 72 6.02 17.12 22.96
N THR A 73 7.13 17.06 22.23
CA THR A 73 7.24 17.47 20.84
C THR A 73 7.22 16.28 19.87
N ASP A 74 6.90 16.53 18.61
CA ASP A 74 6.99 15.52 17.54
C ASP A 74 8.40 14.93 17.43
N ALA A 75 9.44 15.75 17.59
CA ALA A 75 10.82 15.30 17.52
C ALA A 75 11.18 14.24 18.59
N VAL A 76 10.67 14.39 19.81
CA VAL A 76 10.89 13.41 20.89
C VAL A 76 9.96 12.20 20.71
N ALA A 77 8.72 12.41 20.29
CA ALA A 77 7.80 11.33 19.93
C ALA A 77 8.38 10.40 18.84
N GLU A 78 9.09 10.97 17.87
CA GLU A 78 9.73 10.28 16.77
C GLU A 78 10.82 9.29 17.24
N ILE A 79 11.52 9.59 18.36
CA ILE A 79 12.51 8.68 18.97
C ILE A 79 11.82 7.36 19.36
N LEU A 80 10.68 7.45 20.05
CA LEU A 80 9.93 6.26 20.47
C LEU A 80 9.31 5.52 19.28
N PHE A 81 8.82 6.25 18.28
CA PHE A 81 8.29 5.68 17.04
C PHE A 81 9.36 4.91 16.25
N MET A 82 10.56 5.46 16.12
CA MET A 82 11.67 4.78 15.43
C MET A 82 12.11 3.51 16.17
N LYS A 83 12.11 3.53 17.51
CA LYS A 83 12.36 2.32 18.31
C LYS A 83 11.29 1.26 18.04
N ALA A 84 10.01 1.63 18.01
CA ALA A 84 8.90 0.72 17.68
C ALA A 84 9.04 0.13 16.27
N THR A 85 9.39 0.96 15.29
CA THR A 85 9.63 0.54 13.90
C THR A 85 10.78 -0.47 13.80
N LEU A 86 11.84 -0.30 14.57
CA LEU A 86 12.96 -1.25 14.60
C LEU A 86 12.50 -2.64 15.10
N TYR A 87 11.64 -2.69 16.12
CA TYR A 87 11.05 -3.93 16.60
C TYR A 87 10.17 -4.60 15.55
N ALA A 88 9.28 -3.85 14.91
CA ALA A 88 8.39 -4.40 13.88
C ALA A 88 9.16 -4.91 12.65
N GLU A 89 10.06 -4.09 12.10
CA GLU A 89 10.61 -4.31 10.76
C GLU A 89 11.89 -5.14 10.77
N VAL A 90 12.73 -4.99 11.79
CA VAL A 90 14.04 -5.66 11.85
C VAL A 90 13.99 -6.92 12.72
N PHE A 91 13.43 -6.81 13.92
CA PHE A 91 13.35 -7.96 14.84
C PHE A 91 12.11 -8.83 14.61
N GLN A 92 11.12 -8.35 13.82
CA GLN A 92 9.84 -9.03 13.58
C GLN A 92 9.06 -9.31 14.88
N ASP A 93 9.27 -8.48 15.90
CA ASP A 93 8.55 -8.51 17.18
C ASP A 93 7.43 -7.45 17.17
N GLN A 94 6.29 -7.84 16.60
CA GLN A 94 5.11 -6.98 16.53
C GLN A 94 4.55 -6.67 17.93
N ALA A 95 4.62 -7.61 18.87
CA ALA A 95 4.07 -7.40 20.22
C ALA A 95 4.83 -6.28 20.96
N LYS A 96 6.16 -6.25 20.82
CA LYS A 96 6.97 -5.19 21.42
C LYS A 96 6.80 -3.86 20.71
N SER A 97 6.65 -3.87 19.40
CA SER A 97 6.31 -2.68 18.62
C SER A 97 4.97 -2.08 19.07
N ASP A 98 3.91 -2.90 19.18
CA ASP A 98 2.57 -2.45 19.61
C ASP A 98 2.60 -1.86 21.04
N GLU A 99 3.40 -2.44 21.95
CA GLU A 99 3.61 -1.89 23.29
C GLU A 99 4.22 -0.47 23.23
N LEU A 100 5.25 -0.28 22.41
CA LEU A 100 5.93 1.01 22.23
C LEU A 100 5.01 2.04 21.55
N ILE A 101 4.21 1.65 20.56
CA ILE A 101 3.20 2.54 19.94
C ILE A 101 2.13 2.94 20.96
N LYS A 102 1.68 2.02 21.82
CA LYS A 102 0.75 2.36 22.90
C LYS A 102 1.37 3.35 23.89
N GLN A 103 2.64 3.16 24.25
CA GLN A 103 3.40 4.10 25.07
C GLN A 103 3.48 5.48 24.40
N LEU A 104 3.83 5.52 23.10
CA LEU A 104 3.90 6.74 22.29
C LEU A 104 2.58 7.53 22.36
N LYS A 105 1.44 6.89 22.11
CA LYS A 105 0.13 7.53 22.16
C LYS A 105 -0.24 8.03 23.57
N SER A 106 0.18 7.31 24.60
CA SER A 106 -0.05 7.72 26.00
C SER A 106 0.82 8.90 26.42
N GLU A 107 2.06 8.94 26.00
CA GLU A 107 3.02 9.96 26.44
C GLU A 107 3.00 11.24 25.59
N PHE A 108 2.61 11.11 24.30
CA PHE A 108 2.67 12.21 23.31
C PHE A 108 1.32 12.44 22.59
N PRO A 109 0.17 12.45 23.29
CA PRO A 109 -1.15 12.45 22.64
C PRO A 109 -1.41 13.64 21.72
N ASP A 110 -0.79 14.78 21.98
CA ASP A 110 -1.04 16.04 21.27
C ASP A 110 -0.08 16.28 20.09
N THR A 111 0.76 15.31 19.74
CA THR A 111 1.71 15.44 18.63
C THR A 111 1.04 15.15 17.28
N HIS A 112 1.54 15.79 16.21
CA HIS A 112 1.09 15.50 14.84
C HIS A 112 1.37 14.04 14.43
N LEU A 113 2.46 13.47 14.95
CA LEU A 113 2.81 12.07 14.71
C LEU A 113 1.73 11.13 15.24
N VAL A 114 1.27 11.32 16.48
CA VAL A 114 0.20 10.48 17.06
C VAL A 114 -1.11 10.69 16.31
N ALA A 115 -1.49 11.94 16.01
CA ALA A 115 -2.68 12.24 15.22
C ALA A 115 -2.64 11.56 13.83
N ALA A 116 -1.49 11.54 13.17
CA ALA A 116 -1.32 10.85 11.89
C ALA A 116 -1.45 9.32 12.01
N LEU A 117 -0.89 8.72 13.07
CA LEU A 117 -1.02 7.27 13.34
C LEU A 117 -2.48 6.88 13.61
N GLU A 118 -3.20 7.66 14.41
CA GLU A 118 -4.61 7.41 14.70
C GLU A 118 -5.48 7.56 13.44
N GLN A 119 -5.20 8.57 12.63
CA GLN A 119 -5.89 8.74 11.35
C GLN A 119 -5.64 7.55 10.41
N GLN A 120 -4.41 7.05 10.35
CA GLN A 120 -4.08 5.89 9.56
C GLN A 120 -4.82 4.63 10.04
N GLU A 121 -4.89 4.39 11.36
CA GLU A 121 -5.66 3.27 11.93
C GLU A 121 -7.14 3.33 11.57
N VAL A 122 -7.74 4.53 11.59
CA VAL A 122 -9.14 4.73 11.18
C VAL A 122 -9.33 4.37 9.71
N VAL A 123 -8.41 4.81 8.83
CA VAL A 123 -8.45 4.50 7.38
C VAL A 123 -8.30 3.00 7.16
N GLU A 124 -7.32 2.35 7.80
CA GLU A 124 -7.11 0.91 7.68
C GLU A 124 -8.31 0.10 8.20
N ALA A 125 -8.89 0.50 9.34
CA ALA A 125 -10.09 -0.15 9.87
C ALA A 125 -11.29 -0.01 8.91
N ALA A 126 -11.46 1.16 8.30
CA ALA A 126 -12.48 1.38 7.28
C ALA A 126 -12.24 0.53 6.03
N ALA A 127 -10.99 0.47 5.54
CA ALA A 127 -10.59 -0.37 4.41
C ALA A 127 -10.84 -1.86 4.68
N LYS A 128 -10.45 -2.36 5.85
CA LYS A 128 -10.72 -3.74 6.28
C LYS A 128 -12.22 -4.05 6.33
N LYS A 129 -13.04 -3.12 6.83
CA LYS A 129 -14.50 -3.28 6.86
C LYS A 129 -15.10 -3.36 5.45
N VAL A 130 -14.62 -2.54 4.51
CA VAL A 130 -15.04 -2.60 3.10
C VAL A 130 -14.61 -3.95 2.50
N GLN A 131 -13.34 -4.33 2.66
CA GLN A 131 -12.81 -5.59 2.12
C GLN A 131 -13.53 -6.83 2.67
N ALA A 132 -13.97 -6.80 3.92
CA ALA A 132 -14.74 -7.89 4.53
C ALA A 132 -16.09 -8.14 3.80
N ASN A 133 -16.63 -7.15 3.11
CA ASN A 133 -17.86 -7.25 2.32
C ASN A 133 -17.59 -7.61 0.85
N LEU A 134 -16.36 -7.48 0.37
CA LEU A 134 -15.97 -7.81 -1.01
C LEU A 134 -15.53 -9.29 -1.10
N VAL A 135 -16.46 -10.20 -0.84
CA VAL A 135 -16.24 -11.65 -0.82
C VAL A 135 -16.98 -12.36 -1.94
N ALA A 136 -16.56 -13.57 -2.29
CA ALA A 136 -17.26 -14.38 -3.27
C ALA A 136 -18.74 -14.58 -2.86
N GLY A 137 -19.64 -14.35 -3.81
CA GLY A 137 -21.09 -14.34 -3.59
C GLY A 137 -21.70 -12.98 -3.28
N ALA A 138 -20.90 -11.99 -2.89
CA ALA A 138 -21.37 -10.62 -2.69
C ALA A 138 -21.43 -9.85 -4.01
N LYS A 139 -22.37 -8.93 -4.14
CA LYS A 139 -22.42 -8.01 -5.27
C LYS A 139 -21.30 -6.97 -5.14
N PHE A 140 -20.51 -6.80 -6.22
CA PHE A 140 -19.50 -5.75 -6.25
C PHE A 140 -20.19 -4.38 -6.29
N PRO A 141 -19.88 -3.44 -5.38
CA PRO A 141 -20.50 -2.12 -5.39
C PRO A 141 -20.14 -1.38 -6.68
N ASP A 142 -21.15 -0.79 -7.34
CA ASP A 142 -20.93 -0.04 -8.57
C ASP A 142 -20.21 1.30 -8.31
N PHE A 143 -19.63 1.85 -9.35
CA PHE A 143 -19.03 3.18 -9.35
C PHE A 143 -19.40 3.95 -10.60
N ALA A 144 -19.28 5.25 -10.56
CA ALA A 144 -19.40 6.13 -11.71
C ALA A 144 -18.06 6.85 -11.95
N GLY A 145 -17.46 6.60 -13.09
CA GLY A 145 -16.18 7.16 -13.48
C GLY A 145 -16.10 7.44 -14.97
N LYS A 146 -14.90 7.78 -15.42
CA LYS A 146 -14.55 7.90 -16.84
C LYS A 146 -13.27 7.13 -17.10
N ASP A 147 -13.17 6.57 -18.31
CA ASP A 147 -11.92 5.97 -18.77
C ASP A 147 -10.92 7.05 -19.27
N LEU A 148 -9.75 6.60 -19.74
CA LEU A 148 -8.72 7.48 -20.30
C LEU A 148 -9.17 8.28 -21.51
N ASP A 149 -10.20 7.82 -22.24
CA ASP A 149 -10.81 8.51 -23.38
C ASP A 149 -11.96 9.46 -22.96
N GLY A 150 -12.28 9.53 -21.68
CA GLY A 150 -13.36 10.34 -21.12
C GLY A 150 -14.75 9.71 -21.25
N LYS A 151 -14.84 8.44 -21.68
CA LYS A 151 -16.11 7.71 -21.81
C LYS A 151 -16.61 7.27 -20.42
N PRO A 152 -17.93 7.27 -20.18
CA PRO A 152 -18.51 6.78 -18.92
C PRO A 152 -18.10 5.34 -18.64
N LEU A 153 -17.63 5.05 -17.42
CA LEU A 153 -17.17 3.76 -16.97
C LEU A 153 -17.85 3.40 -15.65
N SER A 154 -18.49 2.23 -15.61
CA SER A 154 -19.12 1.65 -14.42
C SER A 154 -19.18 0.12 -14.56
N VAL A 155 -19.38 -0.60 -13.48
CA VAL A 155 -19.64 -2.05 -13.55
C VAL A 155 -20.97 -2.33 -14.24
N ALA A 156 -21.97 -1.50 -14.02
CA ALA A 156 -23.29 -1.64 -14.62
C ALA A 156 -23.26 -1.62 -16.17
N ASN A 157 -22.28 -0.95 -16.79
CA ASN A 157 -22.13 -0.93 -18.25
C ASN A 157 -21.80 -2.31 -18.84
N TYR A 158 -21.44 -3.27 -18.00
CA TYR A 158 -21.03 -4.62 -18.39
C TYR A 158 -22.02 -5.70 -17.96
N HIS A 159 -23.27 -5.31 -17.66
CA HIS A 159 -24.32 -6.27 -17.33
C HIS A 159 -24.42 -7.39 -18.37
N GLY A 160 -24.53 -8.63 -17.90
CA GLY A 160 -24.54 -9.81 -18.76
C GLY A 160 -23.16 -10.30 -19.23
N LYS A 161 -22.04 -9.65 -18.81
CA LYS A 161 -20.68 -10.06 -19.13
C LYS A 161 -19.91 -10.52 -17.88
N VAL A 162 -18.94 -11.38 -18.08
CA VAL A 162 -17.94 -11.70 -17.04
C VAL A 162 -16.92 -10.58 -17.03
N VAL A 163 -16.66 -9.96 -15.87
CA VAL A 163 -15.82 -8.77 -15.78
C VAL A 163 -14.70 -8.99 -14.79
N LEU A 164 -13.48 -8.68 -15.19
CA LEU A 164 -12.33 -8.54 -14.27
C LEU A 164 -12.15 -7.07 -13.92
N ILE A 165 -12.24 -6.74 -12.63
CA ILE A 165 -11.77 -5.45 -12.11
C ILE A 165 -10.33 -5.66 -11.66
N ASP A 166 -9.38 -4.92 -12.25
CA ASP A 166 -7.95 -5.10 -12.03
C ASP A 166 -7.31 -3.80 -11.52
N PHE A 167 -6.94 -3.77 -10.23
CA PHE A 167 -6.20 -2.68 -9.61
C PHE A 167 -4.70 -2.92 -9.78
N TRP A 168 -4.03 -2.02 -10.49
CA TRP A 168 -2.64 -2.18 -10.90
C TRP A 168 -1.92 -0.85 -11.10
N ALA A 169 -0.62 -0.87 -11.39
CA ALA A 169 0.14 0.31 -11.83
C ALA A 169 1.35 -0.08 -12.69
N THR A 170 1.85 0.85 -13.49
CA THR A 170 3.03 0.65 -14.33
C THR A 170 4.33 0.48 -13.53
N TRP A 171 4.41 1.03 -12.34
CA TRP A 171 5.53 0.90 -11.42
C TRP A 171 5.48 -0.38 -10.55
N CYS A 172 4.36 -1.10 -10.54
CA CYS A 172 4.16 -2.32 -9.76
C CYS A 172 4.80 -3.53 -10.46
N GLY A 173 5.91 -4.02 -9.93
CA GLY A 173 6.62 -5.17 -10.48
C GLY A 173 5.78 -6.44 -10.59
N PRO A 174 5.09 -6.90 -9.51
CA PRO A 174 4.20 -8.06 -9.56
C PRO A 174 3.04 -7.88 -10.54
N CYS A 175 2.46 -6.65 -10.66
CA CYS A 175 1.39 -6.39 -11.63
C CYS A 175 1.90 -6.59 -13.06
N ARG A 176 3.08 -6.04 -13.38
CA ARG A 176 3.72 -6.17 -14.69
C ARG A 176 4.02 -7.62 -15.06
N ALA A 177 4.39 -8.44 -14.09
CA ALA A 177 4.62 -9.87 -14.30
C ALA A 177 3.33 -10.63 -14.66
N GLU A 178 2.17 -10.16 -14.18
CA GLU A 178 0.87 -10.78 -14.44
C GLU A 178 0.21 -10.32 -15.74
N ILE A 179 0.53 -9.13 -16.26
CA ILE A 179 -0.07 -8.55 -17.47
C ILE A 179 -0.06 -9.49 -18.69
N PRO A 180 1.00 -10.25 -19.00
CA PRO A 180 0.96 -11.22 -20.10
C PRO A 180 -0.17 -12.26 -20.00
N ASN A 181 -0.45 -12.76 -18.77
CA ASN A 181 -1.53 -13.71 -18.51
C ASN A 181 -2.90 -13.05 -18.67
N VAL A 182 -3.04 -11.80 -18.19
CA VAL A 182 -4.28 -11.00 -18.34
C VAL A 182 -4.56 -10.76 -19.81
N ILE A 183 -3.56 -10.34 -20.61
CA ILE A 183 -3.68 -10.13 -22.05
C ILE A 183 -4.06 -11.42 -22.79
N ALA A 184 -3.40 -12.53 -22.47
CA ALA A 184 -3.70 -13.82 -23.09
C ALA A 184 -5.14 -14.26 -22.79
N THR A 185 -5.59 -14.10 -21.55
CA THR A 185 -6.95 -14.41 -21.12
C THR A 185 -7.96 -13.51 -21.83
N TYR A 186 -7.69 -12.21 -21.92
CA TYR A 186 -8.55 -11.25 -22.62
C TYR A 186 -8.70 -11.61 -24.10
N LYS A 187 -7.59 -11.81 -24.81
CA LYS A 187 -7.59 -12.20 -26.22
C LYS A 187 -8.40 -13.47 -26.46
N LYS A 188 -8.32 -14.44 -25.55
CA LYS A 188 -9.01 -15.73 -25.67
C LYS A 188 -10.53 -15.63 -25.46
N TYR A 189 -10.98 -14.79 -24.54
CA TYR A 189 -12.37 -14.83 -24.05
C TYR A 189 -13.19 -13.55 -24.31
N HIS A 190 -12.57 -12.44 -24.74
CA HIS A 190 -13.27 -11.18 -25.00
C HIS A 190 -14.46 -11.38 -25.96
N GLY A 191 -14.26 -12.04 -27.11
CA GLY A 191 -15.32 -12.36 -28.07
C GLY A 191 -16.43 -13.27 -27.52
N GLN A 192 -16.24 -13.88 -26.35
CA GLN A 192 -17.21 -14.74 -25.69
C GLN A 192 -17.95 -14.05 -24.52
N GLY A 193 -17.69 -12.76 -24.32
CA GLY A 193 -18.35 -11.94 -23.31
C GLY A 193 -17.55 -11.77 -22.01
N PHE A 194 -16.21 -11.87 -22.07
CA PHE A 194 -15.30 -11.46 -21.01
C PHE A 194 -14.80 -10.03 -21.25
N GLU A 195 -14.82 -9.21 -20.22
CA GLU A 195 -14.35 -7.82 -20.24
C GLU A 195 -13.42 -7.53 -19.06
N ILE A 196 -12.64 -6.46 -19.18
CA ILE A 196 -11.75 -5.99 -18.11
C ILE A 196 -12.00 -4.49 -17.89
N ILE A 197 -12.01 -4.08 -16.63
CA ILE A 197 -11.89 -2.69 -16.20
C ILE A 197 -10.57 -2.58 -15.42
N GLY A 198 -9.58 -1.92 -16.00
CA GLY A 198 -8.37 -1.58 -15.29
C GLY A 198 -8.59 -0.35 -14.41
N VAL A 199 -8.06 -0.40 -13.18
CA VAL A 199 -8.02 0.74 -12.26
C VAL A 199 -6.54 1.02 -11.98
N SER A 200 -6.02 2.07 -12.61
CA SER A 200 -4.61 2.41 -12.49
C SER A 200 -4.33 3.29 -11.28
N LEU A 201 -3.36 2.88 -10.46
CA LEU A 201 -2.79 3.65 -9.36
C LEU A 201 -1.52 4.42 -9.80
N ASP A 202 -1.42 4.75 -11.07
CA ASP A 202 -0.34 5.62 -11.55
C ASP A 202 -0.64 7.10 -11.20
N ASP A 203 0.40 7.90 -11.09
CA ASP A 203 0.37 9.34 -10.95
C ASP A 203 0.64 10.07 -12.29
N ASP A 204 1.24 9.38 -13.25
CA ASP A 204 1.63 9.90 -14.55
C ASP A 204 0.78 9.29 -15.69
N ARG A 205 -0.13 10.11 -16.23
CA ARG A 205 -1.02 9.70 -17.32
C ARG A 205 -0.26 9.27 -18.57
N GLN A 206 0.86 9.92 -18.89
CA GLN A 206 1.61 9.61 -20.10
C GLN A 206 2.34 8.27 -20.00
N LYS A 207 2.89 7.96 -18.83
CA LYS A 207 3.47 6.63 -18.57
C LYS A 207 2.43 5.52 -18.70
N LEU A 208 1.24 5.74 -18.14
CA LEU A 208 0.12 4.79 -18.26
C LEU A 208 -0.28 4.58 -19.71
N LEU A 209 -0.49 5.66 -20.49
CA LEU A 209 -0.85 5.58 -21.90
C LEU A 209 0.20 4.84 -22.74
N ASN A 210 1.46 5.15 -22.55
CA ASN A 210 2.55 4.49 -23.25
C ASN A 210 2.58 3.00 -22.91
N TYR A 211 2.52 2.67 -21.62
CA TYR A 211 2.56 1.29 -21.15
C TYR A 211 1.39 0.44 -21.69
N THR A 212 0.16 0.96 -21.60
CA THR A 212 -1.03 0.24 -22.11
C THR A 212 -0.97 0.02 -23.63
N LYS A 213 -0.51 1.04 -24.37
CA LYS A 213 -0.32 0.95 -25.82
C LYS A 213 0.75 -0.08 -26.19
N ASP A 214 1.93 0.00 -25.57
CA ASP A 214 3.08 -0.84 -25.89
C ASP A 214 2.82 -2.33 -25.57
N ASN A 215 1.98 -2.61 -24.59
CA ASN A 215 1.60 -3.96 -24.19
C ASN A 215 0.27 -4.43 -24.81
N GLY A 216 -0.43 -3.59 -25.60
CA GLY A 216 -1.70 -3.97 -26.23
C GLY A 216 -2.85 -4.17 -25.24
N MET A 217 -2.88 -3.41 -24.17
CA MET A 217 -3.95 -3.39 -23.18
C MET A 217 -5.10 -2.51 -23.70
N ILE A 218 -6.03 -3.10 -24.43
CA ILE A 218 -7.08 -2.37 -25.18
C ILE A 218 -8.39 -2.16 -24.40
N TRP A 219 -8.48 -2.67 -23.19
CA TRP A 219 -9.64 -2.48 -22.31
C TRP A 219 -9.57 -1.13 -21.57
N PRO A 220 -10.72 -0.57 -21.15
CA PRO A 220 -10.77 0.72 -20.50
C PRO A 220 -9.99 0.75 -19.18
N GLN A 221 -9.39 1.90 -18.93
CA GLN A 221 -8.62 2.18 -17.73
C GLN A 221 -9.25 3.35 -16.97
N TYR A 222 -9.66 3.15 -15.73
CA TYR A 222 -9.92 4.26 -14.81
C TYR A 222 -8.59 4.82 -14.32
N PHE A 223 -8.47 6.14 -14.34
CA PHE A 223 -7.27 6.86 -13.91
C PHE A 223 -7.65 8.23 -13.36
N ASP A 224 -7.19 8.60 -12.18
CA ASP A 224 -7.38 9.92 -11.58
C ASP A 224 -6.06 10.63 -11.21
N GLY A 225 -4.91 9.97 -11.38
CA GLY A 225 -3.59 10.52 -11.12
C GLY A 225 -3.25 10.67 -9.63
N GLN A 226 -3.97 10.00 -8.75
CA GLN A 226 -3.82 10.15 -7.30
C GLN A 226 -3.00 9.02 -6.63
N GLY A 227 -2.35 8.15 -7.41
CA GLY A 227 -1.55 7.06 -6.86
C GLY A 227 -2.36 6.20 -5.86
N TRP A 228 -1.85 6.00 -4.67
CA TRP A 228 -2.53 5.29 -3.59
C TRP A 228 -3.80 6.00 -3.06
N SER A 229 -3.94 7.30 -3.30
CA SER A 229 -5.17 8.05 -3.01
C SER A 229 -6.20 7.96 -4.12
N ASN A 230 -6.02 7.07 -5.11
CA ASN A 230 -6.98 6.80 -6.16
C ASN A 230 -8.37 6.54 -5.55
N LYS A 231 -9.37 7.29 -6.06
CA LYS A 231 -10.72 7.28 -5.49
C LYS A 231 -11.34 5.89 -5.39
N LEU A 232 -11.15 5.03 -6.40
CA LEU A 232 -11.69 3.67 -6.39
C LEU A 232 -10.86 2.75 -5.48
N ALA A 233 -9.53 2.93 -5.43
CA ALA A 233 -8.70 2.17 -4.50
C ALA A 233 -9.12 2.44 -3.05
N VAL A 234 -9.32 3.70 -2.67
CA VAL A 234 -9.82 4.09 -1.35
C VAL A 234 -11.25 3.57 -1.12
N GLN A 235 -12.15 3.76 -2.09
CA GLN A 235 -13.55 3.30 -2.00
C GLN A 235 -13.66 1.79 -1.73
N TYR A 236 -12.80 0.99 -2.32
CA TYR A 236 -12.81 -0.47 -2.19
C TYR A 236 -11.80 -1.01 -1.19
N GLY A 237 -11.11 -0.15 -0.45
CA GLY A 237 -10.14 -0.53 0.58
C GLY A 237 -8.96 -1.31 0.02
N ILE A 238 -8.43 -0.90 -1.13
CA ILE A 238 -7.28 -1.54 -1.78
C ILE A 238 -5.99 -1.03 -1.12
N GLU A 239 -5.34 -1.88 -0.36
CA GLU A 239 -4.10 -1.58 0.38
C GLU A 239 -2.86 -2.19 -0.28
N ALA A 240 -3.04 -3.09 -1.24
CA ALA A 240 -1.95 -3.71 -2.00
C ALA A 240 -2.38 -3.99 -3.44
N ILE A 241 -1.43 -3.90 -4.38
CA ILE A 241 -1.63 -4.27 -5.79
C ILE A 241 -0.57 -5.31 -6.23
N PRO A 242 -0.93 -6.21 -7.18
CA PRO A 242 -2.20 -6.27 -7.90
C PRO A 242 -3.34 -6.80 -7.00
N ALA A 243 -4.54 -6.21 -7.14
CA ALA A 243 -5.76 -6.73 -6.54
C ALA A 243 -6.83 -6.90 -7.62
N THR A 244 -7.46 -8.08 -7.67
CA THR A 244 -8.42 -8.39 -8.75
C THR A 244 -9.71 -8.96 -8.22
N PHE A 245 -10.82 -8.59 -8.87
CA PHE A 245 -12.15 -9.15 -8.61
C PHE A 245 -12.73 -9.65 -9.92
N LEU A 246 -13.05 -10.95 -9.99
CA LEU A 246 -13.76 -11.53 -11.12
C LEU A 246 -15.26 -11.54 -10.81
N LEU A 247 -16.06 -10.91 -11.67
CA LEU A 247 -17.50 -10.78 -11.52
C LEU A 247 -18.24 -11.61 -12.56
N ASP A 248 -19.39 -12.14 -12.18
CA ASP A 248 -20.33 -12.75 -13.13
C ASP A 248 -21.17 -11.70 -13.86
N GLY A 249 -22.07 -12.13 -14.76
CA GLY A 249 -22.94 -11.23 -15.53
C GLY A 249 -23.91 -10.39 -14.72
N ASN A 250 -24.10 -10.68 -13.44
CA ASN A 250 -24.94 -9.92 -12.52
C ASN A 250 -24.11 -8.96 -11.63
N GLY A 251 -22.79 -8.93 -11.82
CA GLY A 251 -21.88 -8.13 -11.00
C GLY A 251 -21.58 -8.76 -9.63
N VAL A 252 -21.80 -10.06 -9.48
CA VAL A 252 -21.48 -10.82 -8.27
C VAL A 252 -20.03 -11.27 -8.33
N ILE A 253 -19.28 -11.06 -7.25
CA ILE A 253 -17.88 -11.51 -7.11
C ILE A 253 -17.87 -13.04 -7.11
N ILE A 254 -17.17 -13.65 -8.05
CA ILE A 254 -17.03 -15.11 -8.14
C ILE A 254 -15.64 -15.59 -7.75
N ALA A 255 -14.64 -14.69 -7.80
CA ALA A 255 -13.29 -14.96 -7.33
C ALA A 255 -12.54 -13.64 -7.09
N LYS A 256 -11.48 -13.70 -6.29
CA LYS A 256 -10.55 -12.59 -6.01
C LYS A 256 -9.11 -13.05 -6.23
N ASP A 257 -8.26 -12.09 -6.54
CA ASP A 257 -6.80 -12.23 -6.54
C ASP A 257 -6.26 -13.41 -7.37
N LEU A 258 -6.98 -13.72 -8.47
CA LEU A 258 -6.57 -14.74 -9.42
C LEU A 258 -5.29 -14.32 -10.16
N ARG A 259 -4.41 -15.31 -10.41
CA ARG A 259 -3.13 -15.12 -11.11
C ARG A 259 -2.89 -16.28 -12.09
N GLY A 260 -2.09 -15.99 -13.13
CA GLY A 260 -1.64 -17.00 -14.08
C GLY A 260 -2.80 -17.79 -14.70
N ASP A 261 -2.62 -19.10 -14.76
CA ASP A 261 -3.61 -20.02 -15.33
C ASP A 261 -4.94 -20.03 -14.58
N ASP A 262 -4.97 -19.70 -13.30
CA ASP A 262 -6.20 -19.74 -12.51
C ASP A 262 -7.17 -18.65 -12.93
N LEU A 263 -6.67 -17.48 -13.40
CA LEU A 263 -7.51 -16.46 -14.03
C LEU A 263 -8.21 -17.03 -15.27
N SER A 264 -7.46 -17.63 -16.18
CA SER A 264 -8.00 -18.18 -17.43
C SER A 264 -9.02 -19.29 -17.16
N LYS A 265 -8.75 -20.19 -16.20
CA LYS A 265 -9.67 -21.27 -15.81
C LYS A 265 -10.96 -20.73 -15.18
N ALA A 266 -10.85 -19.72 -14.31
CA ALA A 266 -12.01 -19.11 -13.66
C ALA A 266 -12.91 -18.39 -14.67
N VAL A 267 -12.31 -17.64 -15.61
CA VAL A 267 -13.06 -16.99 -16.71
C VAL A 267 -13.78 -18.01 -17.57
N ALA A 268 -13.10 -19.10 -17.99
CA ALA A 268 -13.72 -20.16 -18.76
C ALA A 268 -14.94 -20.78 -18.04
N LYS A 269 -14.77 -21.08 -16.73
CA LYS A 269 -15.84 -21.62 -15.89
C LYS A 269 -17.02 -20.66 -15.73
N ALA A 270 -16.75 -19.37 -15.62
CA ALA A 270 -17.79 -18.35 -15.50
C ALA A 270 -18.60 -18.20 -16.78
N LEU A 271 -17.93 -18.19 -17.94
CA LEU A 271 -18.57 -18.10 -19.25
C LEU A 271 -19.42 -19.34 -19.59
N ALA A 272 -19.02 -20.53 -19.15
CA ALA A 272 -19.78 -21.77 -19.35
C ALA A 272 -21.08 -21.85 -18.51
N LYS A 273 -21.24 -20.99 -17.50
CA LYS A 273 -22.45 -20.93 -16.64
C LYS A 273 -23.47 -19.87 -17.08
N LYS A 274 -23.19 -19.18 -18.17
CA LYS A 274 -24.04 -18.15 -18.78
C LYS A 274 -25.30 -18.69 -19.45
#